data_64b534286908fc222888d5489c42cc5b
#
_entry.id   64b534286908fc222888d5489c42cc5b
#
_cell.length_a   1.000
_cell.length_b   1.000
_cell.length_c   1.000
_cell.angle_alpha   90.00
_cell.angle_beta   90.00
_cell.angle_gamma   90.00
#
_symmetry.space_group_name_H-M   'P 1'
#
loop_
_entity.id
_entity.type
_entity.pdbx_description
1 polymer ?
#
loop_
_entity_poly.entity_id
_entity_poly.type
_entity_poly.pdbx_seq_one_letter_code
_entity_poly.pdbx_strand_id
1 'polypeptide(L)'
;MNTYELDPAHYYTLPGLAWDALLKYTKVSLSLLSDVDMHLFIERGLRGGVSMASHRHGKANNRYMKSYDETKPSTYLQYLDANNLYGWAMSQHLPVSHFEWCPPTRELLDSILTQADDASLGYMIECDLTVPDHLHDLLNDYPPAPEKMTISEEMLSPYQRDLMKSMSITGLSSPKLVPHLMRKQRYVLHYRNLQLYSKLGLTIDCVHRVLRFKQEAWMKPYIELNTELRKQAANDFERDYFKLMNNAVFGKTMENVRRRVNIRLLRADDDEDRILTAVAKPTYVRHVMFDNDLVGVENRKIRVSLNKPVYIGMSVLDLSKELMYRYYYFNLKSHYAERVRLLYTDTDSLILQLETDDLYADMMSDLDAYDTSNYPTDHPLYSQVNKKKVGKFKDELGGKMMSEFVALRSKMYSYNGEESGQRAKGVKRSVTKKFTIRDYERCLTERRTSAHPMTALRSHDHRIFTETVTKTSLSPFDSKRYIQPDGVSTLAYGHRRIEPSHALQ
;
A
#
# COMPACT_ATOMS: atom_id res chain seq x y z
N MET A 1 -20.59 1.71 23.81
CA MET A 1 -20.51 2.86 24.75
C MET A 1 -19.37 2.69 25.77
N ASN A 2 -19.28 1.57 26.45
CA ASN A 2 -18.35 1.43 27.59
C ASN A 2 -16.84 1.54 27.24
N THR A 3 -16.42 1.10 26.06
CA THR A 3 -14.99 1.06 25.70
C THR A 3 -14.39 2.46 25.44
N TYR A 4 -15.09 3.34 24.73
CA TYR A 4 -14.58 4.66 24.34
C TYR A 4 -15.36 5.81 24.94
N GLU A 5 -16.41 5.52 25.71
CA GLU A 5 -17.33 6.51 26.30
C GLU A 5 -17.91 7.50 25.24
N LEU A 6 -18.19 7.00 24.06
CA LEU A 6 -18.80 7.71 22.93
C LEU A 6 -20.06 6.98 22.50
N ASP A 7 -21.09 7.74 22.11
CA ASP A 7 -22.32 7.19 21.55
C ASP A 7 -22.19 7.10 20.02
N PRO A 8 -22.19 5.88 19.44
CA PRO A 8 -22.12 5.69 17.99
C PRO A 8 -23.24 6.35 17.21
N ALA A 9 -24.40 6.62 17.84
CA ALA A 9 -25.55 7.28 17.19
C ALA A 9 -25.24 8.71 16.71
N HIS A 10 -24.20 9.36 17.26
CA HIS A 10 -23.76 10.70 16.84
C HIS A 10 -22.81 10.68 15.62
N TYR A 11 -22.46 9.51 15.08
CA TYR A 11 -21.49 9.38 14.01
C TYR A 11 -22.11 8.82 12.73
N TYR A 12 -21.93 9.55 11.63
CA TYR A 12 -22.37 9.10 10.31
C TYR A 12 -21.53 7.93 9.78
N THR A 13 -20.25 7.86 10.17
CA THR A 13 -19.34 6.80 9.71
C THR A 13 -18.42 6.31 10.83
N LEU A 14 -18.06 5.03 10.78
CA LEU A 14 -17.12 4.44 11.73
C LEU A 14 -15.72 5.14 11.76
N PRO A 15 -15.13 5.59 10.63
CA PRO A 15 -13.90 6.39 10.69
C PRO A 15 -14.01 7.67 11.51
N GLY A 16 -15.19 8.30 11.55
CA GLY A 16 -15.43 9.45 12.43
C GLY A 16 -15.43 9.07 13.90
N LEU A 17 -16.15 8.01 14.26
CA LEU A 17 -16.15 7.46 15.62
C LEU A 17 -14.74 7.04 16.07
N ALA A 18 -14.00 6.32 15.20
CA ALA A 18 -12.66 5.84 15.51
C ALA A 18 -11.68 6.98 15.75
N TRP A 19 -11.79 8.07 14.97
CA TRP A 19 -10.95 9.25 15.13
C TRP A 19 -11.22 9.96 16.48
N ASP A 20 -12.45 10.20 16.83
CA ASP A 20 -12.79 10.84 18.09
C ASP A 20 -12.49 9.94 19.30
N ALA A 21 -12.67 8.62 19.16
CA ALA A 21 -12.27 7.63 20.16
C ALA A 21 -10.75 7.67 20.41
N LEU A 22 -9.94 7.75 19.35
CA LEU A 22 -8.50 7.90 19.44
C LEU A 22 -8.11 9.17 20.21
N LEU A 23 -8.65 10.33 19.80
CA LEU A 23 -8.33 11.62 20.45
C LEU A 23 -8.76 11.65 21.92
N LYS A 24 -9.96 11.15 22.21
CA LYS A 24 -10.48 11.07 23.59
C LYS A 24 -9.63 10.14 24.46
N TYR A 25 -9.24 9.00 23.94
CA TYR A 25 -8.46 8.01 24.68
C TYR A 25 -7.03 8.46 24.96
N THR A 26 -6.36 9.02 23.94
CA THR A 26 -4.96 9.45 24.05
C THR A 26 -4.79 10.83 24.67
N LYS A 27 -5.85 11.65 24.68
CA LYS A 27 -5.86 13.04 25.16
C LYS A 27 -4.79 13.93 24.49
N VAL A 28 -4.33 13.53 23.30
CA VAL A 28 -3.29 14.27 22.58
C VAL A 28 -3.82 15.59 22.05
N SER A 29 -2.99 16.63 22.09
CA SER A 29 -3.21 17.89 21.40
C SER A 29 -2.34 17.97 20.17
N LEU A 30 -2.94 18.04 18.99
CA LEU A 30 -2.26 18.07 17.70
C LEU A 30 -2.28 19.48 17.13
N SER A 31 -1.11 20.01 16.77
CA SER A 31 -1.01 21.28 16.05
C SER A 31 -1.38 21.09 14.59
N LEU A 32 -2.28 21.93 14.07
CA LEU A 32 -2.54 22.00 12.64
C LEU A 32 -1.46 22.82 11.93
N LEU A 33 -1.19 22.48 10.67
CA LEU A 33 -0.32 23.29 9.83
C LEU A 33 -1.04 24.59 9.48
N SER A 34 -0.50 25.72 9.92
CA SER A 34 -1.01 27.07 9.64
C SER A 34 -0.47 27.64 8.33
N ASP A 35 0.68 27.14 7.88
CA ASP A 35 1.31 27.50 6.62
C ASP A 35 0.86 26.56 5.50
N VAL A 36 0.31 27.15 4.42
CA VAL A 36 -0.14 26.40 3.24
C VAL A 36 1.03 25.72 2.54
N ASP A 37 2.22 26.31 2.54
CA ASP A 37 3.40 25.70 1.92
C ASP A 37 3.83 24.42 2.67
N MET A 38 3.76 24.42 4.01
CA MET A 38 3.99 23.20 4.79
C MET A 38 2.96 22.11 4.44
N HIS A 39 1.69 22.49 4.30
CA HIS A 39 0.64 21.53 3.94
C HIS A 39 0.88 20.92 2.55
N LEU A 40 1.15 21.75 1.55
CA LEU A 40 1.44 21.30 0.17
C LEU A 40 2.72 20.47 0.09
N PHE A 41 3.73 20.83 0.89
CA PHE A 41 4.96 20.06 1.02
C PHE A 41 4.68 18.64 1.50
N ILE A 42 3.90 18.49 2.58
CA ILE A 42 3.50 17.19 3.12
C ILE A 42 2.67 16.38 2.10
N GLU A 43 1.71 17.03 1.42
CA GLU A 43 0.87 16.35 0.41
C GLU A 43 1.70 15.74 -0.72
N ARG A 44 2.81 16.35 -1.13
CA ARG A 44 3.73 15.78 -2.13
C ARG A 44 4.40 14.49 -1.66
N GLY A 45 4.56 14.32 -0.35
CA GLY A 45 5.05 13.10 0.28
C GLY A 45 4.04 11.98 0.38
N LEU A 46 2.75 12.21 0.13
CA LEU A 46 1.70 11.20 0.25
C LEU A 46 1.77 10.15 -0.86
N ARG A 47 2.34 8.99 -0.55
CA ARG A 47 2.45 7.83 -1.44
C ARG A 47 1.88 6.60 -0.75
N GLY A 48 0.88 5.98 -1.36
CA GLY A 48 0.24 4.75 -0.85
C GLY A 48 1.19 3.55 -0.78
N GLY A 49 0.63 2.38 -0.48
CA GLY A 49 1.38 1.13 -0.45
C GLY A 49 1.89 0.71 -1.83
N VAL A 50 3.04 0.05 -1.84
CA VAL A 50 3.66 -0.52 -3.04
C VAL A 50 2.99 -1.84 -3.38
N SER A 51 2.59 -2.03 -4.64
CA SER A 51 2.08 -3.32 -5.12
C SER A 51 2.58 -3.56 -6.55
N MET A 52 3.32 -4.66 -6.75
CA MET A 52 3.91 -5.02 -8.05
C MET A 52 4.23 -6.51 -8.11
N ALA A 53 4.43 -7.02 -9.34
CA ALA A 53 5.02 -8.32 -9.61
C ALA A 53 6.46 -8.12 -10.11
N SER A 54 7.46 -8.55 -9.34
CA SER A 54 8.89 -8.43 -9.70
C SER A 54 9.34 -9.62 -10.52
N HIS A 55 8.91 -10.83 -10.17
CA HIS A 55 9.05 -12.03 -10.98
C HIS A 55 7.69 -12.70 -11.11
N ARG A 56 7.23 -12.89 -12.35
CA ARG A 56 5.83 -13.22 -12.63
C ARG A 56 5.50 -14.71 -12.48
N HIS A 57 6.50 -15.56 -12.29
CA HIS A 57 6.33 -16.99 -12.11
C HIS A 57 7.40 -17.56 -11.18
N GLY A 58 7.01 -18.43 -10.26
CA GLY A 58 7.89 -19.16 -9.38
C GLY A 58 7.37 -20.57 -9.13
N LYS A 59 8.30 -21.52 -9.01
CA LYS A 59 8.03 -22.92 -8.64
C LYS A 59 8.90 -23.33 -7.48
N ALA A 60 8.31 -24.07 -6.54
CA ALA A 60 9.05 -24.69 -5.46
C ALA A 60 9.60 -26.06 -5.88
N ASN A 61 10.72 -26.43 -5.26
CA ASN A 61 11.29 -27.77 -5.36
C ASN A 61 12.01 -28.07 -4.04
N ASN A 62 11.35 -28.76 -3.11
CA ASN A 62 11.96 -29.05 -1.82
C ASN A 62 11.49 -30.41 -1.28
N ARG A 63 12.19 -30.90 -0.27
CA ARG A 63 11.99 -32.23 0.33
C ARG A 63 10.61 -32.48 0.94
N TYR A 64 9.82 -31.44 1.18
CA TYR A 64 8.44 -31.57 1.68
C TYR A 64 7.42 -31.80 0.58
N MET A 65 7.84 -31.75 -0.69
CA MET A 65 6.97 -31.92 -1.86
C MET A 65 7.07 -33.35 -2.41
N LYS A 66 5.91 -33.90 -2.82
CA LYS A 66 5.87 -35.23 -3.50
C LYS A 66 6.63 -35.24 -4.84
N SER A 67 6.78 -34.09 -5.47
CA SER A 67 7.47 -33.90 -6.76
C SER A 67 8.91 -33.42 -6.60
N TYR A 68 9.51 -33.60 -5.43
CA TYR A 68 10.88 -33.17 -5.15
C TYR A 68 11.89 -33.85 -6.09
N ASP A 69 12.75 -33.04 -6.68
CA ASP A 69 13.83 -33.47 -7.57
C ASP A 69 15.17 -33.06 -6.92
N GLU A 70 15.86 -34.02 -6.31
CA GLU A 70 17.12 -33.80 -5.60
C GLU A 70 18.28 -33.31 -6.52
N THR A 71 18.11 -33.47 -7.84
CA THR A 71 19.13 -33.00 -8.81
C THR A 71 19.07 -31.49 -9.06
N LYS A 72 18.01 -30.82 -8.57
CA LYS A 72 17.81 -29.37 -8.69
C LYS A 72 17.98 -28.66 -7.36
N PRO A 73 18.29 -27.35 -7.38
CA PRO A 73 18.34 -26.57 -6.16
C PRO A 73 17.06 -26.69 -5.33
N SER A 74 17.25 -26.78 -4.01
CA SER A 74 16.12 -26.78 -3.07
C SER A 74 15.53 -25.38 -2.97
N THR A 75 14.26 -25.22 -3.36
CA THR A 75 13.58 -23.91 -3.41
C THR A 75 12.21 -23.97 -2.74
N TYR A 76 11.89 -22.89 -2.01
CA TYR A 76 10.62 -22.71 -1.31
C TYR A 76 9.90 -21.47 -1.85
N LEU A 77 8.57 -21.53 -1.85
CA LEU A 77 7.74 -20.36 -2.04
C LEU A 77 7.06 -20.01 -0.72
N GLN A 78 7.24 -18.78 -0.26
CA GLN A 78 6.72 -18.32 1.03
C GLN A 78 5.85 -17.08 0.84
N TYR A 79 4.69 -17.02 1.54
CA TYR A 79 3.78 -15.89 1.53
C TYR A 79 3.73 -15.28 2.93
N LEU A 80 4.45 -14.18 3.11
CA LEU A 80 4.53 -13.44 4.36
C LEU A 80 3.64 -12.19 4.33
N ASP A 81 2.95 -11.91 5.42
CA ASP A 81 2.15 -10.70 5.63
C ASP A 81 2.54 -10.05 6.96
N ALA A 82 2.78 -8.75 6.96
CA ALA A 82 3.11 -8.02 8.18
C ALA A 82 1.84 -7.77 9.00
N ASN A 83 1.74 -8.35 10.17
CA ASN A 83 0.61 -8.18 11.08
C ASN A 83 0.30 -6.70 11.32
N ASN A 84 -0.85 -6.24 10.80
CA ASN A 84 -1.34 -4.87 10.92
C ASN A 84 -0.24 -3.81 10.71
N LEU A 85 0.36 -3.79 9.52
CA LEU A 85 1.47 -2.91 9.14
C LEU A 85 1.22 -1.43 9.50
N TYR A 86 0.04 -0.90 9.17
CA TYR A 86 -0.31 0.47 9.52
C TYR A 86 -0.46 0.66 11.04
N GLY A 87 -0.94 -0.34 11.78
CA GLY A 87 -0.96 -0.32 13.23
C GLY A 87 0.45 -0.25 13.83
N TRP A 88 1.40 -0.98 13.26
CA TRP A 88 2.80 -0.86 13.63
C TRP A 88 3.34 0.56 13.38
N ALA A 89 3.10 1.12 12.20
CA ALA A 89 3.53 2.47 11.86
C ALA A 89 2.88 3.54 12.76
N MET A 90 1.59 3.37 13.10
CA MET A 90 0.88 4.24 14.04
C MET A 90 1.38 4.11 15.49
N SER A 91 2.05 3.03 15.85
CA SER A 91 2.65 2.83 17.17
C SER A 91 4.06 3.42 17.29
N GLN A 92 4.63 3.94 16.21
CA GLN A 92 5.92 4.62 16.21
C GLN A 92 5.80 6.07 16.71
N HIS A 93 6.93 6.77 16.87
CA HIS A 93 6.95 8.22 17.11
C HIS A 93 6.40 8.93 15.89
N LEU A 94 5.35 9.73 16.10
CA LEU A 94 4.61 10.46 15.05
C LEU A 94 4.56 11.96 15.40
N PRO A 95 4.52 12.84 14.38
CA PRO A 95 4.48 14.27 14.59
C PRO A 95 3.28 14.71 15.44
N VAL A 96 3.48 15.66 16.32
CA VAL A 96 2.46 16.24 17.22
C VAL A 96 2.34 17.74 17.04
N SER A 97 3.49 18.46 16.99
CA SER A 97 3.52 19.92 17.08
C SER A 97 4.88 20.51 16.68
N HIS A 98 5.03 21.85 16.80
CA HIS A 98 6.26 22.59 16.59
C HIS A 98 6.83 22.40 15.19
N PHE A 99 5.98 22.59 14.18
CA PHE A 99 6.38 22.50 12.76
C PHE A 99 7.16 23.76 12.39
N GLU A 100 8.42 23.59 11.94
CA GLU A 100 9.33 24.66 11.65
C GLU A 100 10.26 24.32 10.49
N TRP A 101 10.42 25.27 9.55
CA TRP A 101 11.42 25.16 8.50
C TRP A 101 12.82 25.33 9.06
N CYS A 102 13.71 24.40 8.74
CA CYS A 102 15.12 24.47 9.11
C CYS A 102 16.00 24.65 7.87
N PRO A 103 17.09 25.45 7.97
CA PRO A 103 18.08 25.52 6.90
C PRO A 103 18.69 24.13 6.62
N PRO A 104 18.80 23.72 5.36
CA PRO A 104 19.33 22.39 4.99
C PRO A 104 20.87 22.38 5.02
N THR A 105 21.46 22.47 6.22
CA THR A 105 22.91 22.45 6.39
C THR A 105 23.45 21.02 6.40
N ARG A 106 24.76 20.86 6.14
CA ARG A 106 25.43 19.57 6.17
C ARG A 106 25.37 18.94 7.54
N GLU A 107 25.62 19.73 8.58
CA GLU A 107 25.63 19.31 9.99
C GLU A 107 24.25 18.79 10.40
N LEU A 108 23.18 19.48 9.97
CA LEU A 108 21.82 19.02 10.22
C LEU A 108 21.54 17.67 9.52
N LEU A 109 21.97 17.53 8.27
CA LEU A 109 21.79 16.28 7.53
C LEU A 109 22.53 15.12 8.21
N ASP A 110 23.79 15.32 8.60
CA ASP A 110 24.60 14.31 9.29
C ASP A 110 23.95 13.90 10.63
N SER A 111 23.41 14.86 11.37
CA SER A 111 22.63 14.62 12.59
C SER A 111 21.37 13.79 12.32
N ILE A 112 20.61 14.13 11.27
CA ILE A 112 19.40 13.40 10.87
C ILE A 112 19.74 11.96 10.49
N LEU A 113 20.82 11.71 9.78
CA LEU A 113 21.20 10.38 9.31
C LEU A 113 21.61 9.43 10.45
N THR A 114 22.00 9.95 11.59
CA THR A 114 22.43 9.18 12.76
C THR A 114 21.43 9.19 13.92
N GLN A 115 20.33 9.93 13.79
CA GLN A 115 19.33 10.10 14.85
C GLN A 115 18.62 8.80 15.19
N ALA A 116 18.31 8.59 16.47
CA ALA A 116 17.51 7.44 16.93
C ALA A 116 16.04 7.52 16.45
N ASP A 117 15.43 6.36 16.27
CA ASP A 117 14.04 6.23 15.80
C ASP A 117 13.01 6.84 16.76
N ASP A 118 13.33 6.87 18.06
CA ASP A 118 12.52 7.37 19.18
C ASP A 118 12.92 8.76 19.69
N ALA A 119 13.74 9.49 18.95
CA ALA A 119 14.09 10.86 19.28
C ALA A 119 12.86 11.75 19.40
N SER A 120 12.90 12.78 20.26
CA SER A 120 11.78 13.71 20.49
C SER A 120 11.51 14.64 19.29
N LEU A 121 12.49 14.84 18.41
CA LEU A 121 12.38 15.61 17.18
C LEU A 121 12.39 14.66 15.97
N GLY A 122 11.58 14.98 14.98
CA GLY A 122 11.57 14.31 13.70
C GLY A 122 11.65 15.30 12.54
N TYR A 123 11.84 14.78 11.31
CA TYR A 123 12.05 15.60 10.13
C TYR A 123 11.35 15.02 8.91
N MET A 124 10.83 15.90 8.08
CA MET A 124 10.45 15.62 6.70
C MET A 124 11.36 16.38 5.76
N ILE A 125 11.91 15.71 4.78
CA ILE A 125 12.99 16.22 3.94
C ILE A 125 12.57 16.21 2.49
N GLU A 126 12.84 17.26 1.74
CA GLU A 126 12.79 17.33 0.29
C GLU A 126 14.21 17.28 -0.26
N CYS A 127 14.53 16.20 -0.98
CA CYS A 127 15.88 16.00 -1.52
C CYS A 127 15.86 15.35 -2.89
N ASP A 128 16.98 15.43 -3.58
CA ASP A 128 17.26 14.65 -4.78
C ASP A 128 18.04 13.40 -4.39
N LEU A 129 17.63 12.25 -4.96
CA LEU A 129 18.24 10.95 -4.68
C LEU A 129 18.64 10.28 -5.99
N THR A 130 19.84 9.71 -6.01
CA THR A 130 20.34 8.86 -7.10
C THR A 130 20.57 7.44 -6.60
N VAL A 131 20.17 6.47 -7.39
CA VAL A 131 20.51 5.06 -7.20
C VAL A 131 21.75 4.78 -8.04
N PRO A 132 22.93 4.52 -7.45
CA PRO A 132 24.13 4.19 -8.20
C PRO A 132 23.98 2.90 -9.02
N ASP A 133 24.55 2.86 -10.23
CA ASP A 133 24.41 1.74 -11.18
C ASP A 133 24.83 0.38 -10.61
N HIS A 134 25.83 0.35 -9.72
CA HIS A 134 26.27 -0.90 -9.09
C HIS A 134 25.25 -1.52 -8.14
N LEU A 135 24.25 -0.72 -7.69
CA LEU A 135 23.16 -1.19 -6.83
C LEU A 135 21.93 -1.63 -7.63
N HIS A 136 21.89 -1.42 -8.94
CA HIS A 136 20.69 -1.69 -9.74
C HIS A 136 20.27 -3.17 -9.67
N ASP A 137 21.20 -4.10 -9.68
CA ASP A 137 20.89 -5.53 -9.57
C ASP A 137 20.34 -5.89 -8.17
N LEU A 138 20.96 -5.36 -7.11
CA LEU A 138 20.52 -5.55 -5.73
C LEU A 138 19.11 -5.00 -5.48
N LEU A 139 18.85 -3.79 -6.00
CA LEU A 139 17.61 -3.06 -5.74
C LEU A 139 16.51 -3.32 -6.78
N ASN A 140 16.79 -4.16 -7.80
CA ASN A 140 15.84 -4.43 -8.87
C ASN A 140 14.51 -4.96 -8.38
N ASP A 141 14.50 -5.94 -7.49
CA ASP A 141 13.28 -6.65 -7.10
C ASP A 141 12.35 -5.79 -6.24
N TYR A 142 12.90 -4.92 -5.40
CA TYR A 142 12.13 -4.04 -4.52
C TYR A 142 12.69 -2.61 -4.46
N PRO A 143 12.62 -1.83 -5.56
CA PRO A 143 13.23 -0.50 -5.61
C PRO A 143 12.72 0.43 -4.52
N PRO A 144 13.61 1.10 -3.78
CA PRO A 144 13.23 2.12 -2.79
C PRO A 144 12.74 3.41 -3.45
N ALA A 145 12.19 4.31 -2.67
CA ALA A 145 11.70 5.61 -3.08
C ALA A 145 10.74 5.56 -4.29
N PRO A 146 9.60 4.88 -4.20
CA PRO A 146 8.64 4.79 -5.30
C PRO A 146 7.99 6.14 -5.59
N GLU A 147 7.71 6.44 -6.87
CA GLU A 147 7.08 7.69 -7.30
C GLU A 147 5.75 7.47 -8.00
N LYS A 148 4.87 8.44 -7.87
CA LYS A 148 3.61 8.48 -8.60
C LYS A 148 3.86 9.09 -9.97
N MET A 149 3.86 8.25 -11.01
CA MET A 149 4.19 8.66 -12.37
C MET A 149 3.29 7.99 -13.41
N THR A 150 3.19 8.62 -14.57
CA THR A 150 2.58 8.04 -15.76
C THR A 150 3.66 7.38 -16.59
N ILE A 151 3.45 6.14 -16.99
CA ILE A 151 4.37 5.42 -17.87
C ILE A 151 4.04 5.80 -19.32
N SER A 152 5.03 6.27 -20.05
CA SER A 152 4.89 6.53 -21.50
C SER A 152 5.15 5.25 -22.31
N GLU A 153 4.74 5.23 -23.57
CA GLU A 153 4.93 4.07 -24.44
C GLU A 153 6.42 3.81 -24.70
N GLU A 154 7.23 4.86 -24.75
CA GLU A 154 8.70 4.77 -24.97
C GLU A 154 9.40 4.03 -23.82
N MET A 155 8.86 4.11 -22.60
CA MET A 155 9.39 3.40 -21.44
C MET A 155 9.12 1.91 -21.48
N LEU A 156 8.14 1.44 -22.25
CA LEU A 156 7.76 0.04 -22.34
C LEU A 156 8.78 -0.78 -23.13
N SER A 157 8.94 -2.04 -22.74
CA SER A 157 9.73 -3.00 -23.51
C SER A 157 9.08 -3.34 -24.86
N PRO A 158 9.85 -3.85 -25.84
CA PRO A 158 9.28 -4.38 -27.07
C PRO A 158 8.17 -5.40 -26.80
N TYR A 159 8.36 -6.31 -25.84
CA TYR A 159 7.36 -7.29 -25.41
C TYR A 159 6.04 -6.63 -24.98
N GLN A 160 6.11 -5.56 -24.17
CA GLN A 160 4.92 -4.85 -23.70
C GLN A 160 4.22 -4.08 -24.82
N ARG A 161 4.98 -3.46 -25.73
CA ARG A 161 4.42 -2.77 -26.92
C ARG A 161 3.70 -3.73 -27.86
N ASP A 162 4.24 -4.94 -28.06
CA ASP A 162 3.57 -5.98 -28.84
C ASP A 162 2.27 -6.45 -28.17
N LEU A 163 2.27 -6.63 -26.84
CA LEU A 163 1.04 -6.92 -26.10
C LEU A 163 0.01 -5.80 -26.22
N MET A 164 0.41 -4.52 -26.15
CA MET A 164 -0.49 -3.39 -26.32
C MET A 164 -1.18 -3.44 -27.69
N LYS A 165 -0.41 -3.65 -28.77
CA LYS A 165 -0.93 -3.76 -30.13
C LYS A 165 -1.90 -4.93 -30.29
N SER A 166 -1.47 -6.12 -29.85
CA SER A 166 -2.28 -7.35 -30.00
C SER A 166 -3.58 -7.34 -29.20
N MET A 167 -3.60 -6.59 -28.06
CA MET A 167 -4.77 -6.52 -27.17
C MET A 167 -5.57 -5.22 -27.35
N SER A 168 -5.22 -4.38 -28.33
CA SER A 168 -5.84 -3.07 -28.56
C SER A 168 -5.94 -2.22 -27.28
N ILE A 169 -4.89 -2.25 -26.44
CA ILE A 169 -4.83 -1.43 -25.23
C ILE A 169 -4.56 0.01 -25.64
N THR A 170 -5.54 0.87 -25.44
CA THR A 170 -5.44 2.31 -25.70
C THR A 170 -5.20 3.05 -24.39
N GLY A 171 -4.07 3.74 -24.29
CA GLY A 171 -3.79 4.71 -23.22
C GLY A 171 -3.18 4.14 -21.93
N LEU A 172 -2.08 4.76 -21.56
CA LEU A 172 -1.36 4.57 -20.28
C LEU A 172 -1.56 5.77 -19.35
N SER A 173 -2.65 6.53 -19.55
CA SER A 173 -2.85 7.89 -19.05
C SER A 173 -3.01 8.03 -17.52
N SER A 174 -3.23 6.95 -16.78
CA SER A 174 -3.42 7.05 -15.33
C SER A 174 -2.09 6.95 -14.57
N PRO A 175 -1.76 7.94 -13.70
CA PRO A 175 -0.57 7.85 -12.87
C PRO A 175 -0.67 6.68 -11.90
N LYS A 176 0.43 5.95 -11.72
CA LYS A 176 0.57 4.80 -10.82
C LYS A 176 1.72 5.04 -9.86
N LEU A 177 1.66 4.45 -8.68
CA LEU A 177 2.84 4.37 -7.81
C LEU A 177 3.77 3.29 -8.38
N VAL A 178 4.95 3.70 -8.82
CA VAL A 178 5.93 2.86 -9.52
C VAL A 178 7.25 2.87 -8.76
N PRO A 179 7.70 1.72 -8.25
CA PRO A 179 9.07 1.56 -7.79
C PRO A 179 10.02 1.49 -9.00
N HIS A 180 10.99 2.40 -9.05
CA HIS A 180 11.93 2.52 -10.17
C HIS A 180 13.33 2.96 -9.67
N LEU A 181 14.35 2.86 -10.52
CA LEU A 181 15.74 3.17 -10.20
C LEU A 181 16.23 4.51 -10.80
N MET A 182 15.36 5.20 -11.54
CA MET A 182 15.70 6.54 -12.06
C MET A 182 15.92 7.54 -10.92
N ARG A 183 16.70 8.58 -11.19
CA ARG A 183 16.94 9.69 -10.26
C ARG A 183 15.62 10.27 -9.74
N LYS A 184 15.57 10.59 -8.46
CA LYS A 184 14.44 11.24 -7.79
C LYS A 184 14.73 12.72 -7.64
N GLN A 185 13.80 13.56 -8.04
CA GLN A 185 13.94 15.01 -7.91
C GLN A 185 12.90 15.56 -6.94
N ARG A 186 13.34 16.41 -6.01
CA ARG A 186 12.48 17.02 -4.98
C ARG A 186 11.58 16.02 -4.28
N TYR A 187 12.14 14.85 -3.96
CA TYR A 187 11.45 13.77 -3.28
C TYR A 187 11.23 14.10 -1.81
N VAL A 188 9.98 14.20 -1.38
CA VAL A 188 9.60 14.47 0.00
C VAL A 188 9.42 13.16 0.74
N LEU A 189 10.15 12.96 1.86
CA LEU A 189 10.11 11.72 2.65
C LEU A 189 10.34 11.97 4.14
N HIS A 190 9.95 10.99 4.95
CA HIS A 190 10.23 10.94 6.38
C HIS A 190 11.72 10.62 6.62
N TYR A 191 12.33 11.19 7.66
CA TYR A 191 13.77 11.05 7.94
C TYR A 191 14.23 9.60 8.09
N ARG A 192 13.43 8.72 8.69
CA ARG A 192 13.77 7.29 8.84
C ARG A 192 13.89 6.58 7.48
N ASN A 193 13.08 6.96 6.49
CA ASN A 193 13.23 6.46 5.13
C ASN A 193 14.51 6.98 4.48
N LEU A 194 14.90 8.23 4.74
CA LEU A 194 16.17 8.77 4.25
C LEU A 194 17.37 8.02 4.85
N GLN A 195 17.34 7.74 6.16
CA GLN A 195 18.34 6.92 6.85
C GLN A 195 18.44 5.53 6.21
N LEU A 196 17.29 4.88 5.98
CA LEU A 196 17.23 3.56 5.34
C LEU A 196 17.83 3.61 3.93
N TYR A 197 17.45 4.59 3.11
CA TYR A 197 17.94 4.71 1.73
C TYR A 197 19.43 5.02 1.70
N SER A 198 19.93 5.85 2.61
CA SER A 198 21.37 6.08 2.78
C SER A 198 22.13 4.79 3.15
N LYS A 199 21.59 3.99 4.08
CA LYS A 199 22.15 2.67 4.46
C LYS A 199 22.12 1.67 3.31
N LEU A 200 21.17 1.77 2.38
CA LEU A 200 21.11 0.96 1.16
C LEU A 200 22.09 1.45 0.07
N GLY A 201 22.76 2.58 0.29
CA GLY A 201 23.77 3.12 -0.61
C GLY A 201 23.23 4.15 -1.64
N LEU A 202 22.00 4.63 -1.50
CA LEU A 202 21.53 5.72 -2.34
C LEU A 202 22.31 7.01 -2.03
N THR A 203 22.61 7.77 -3.08
CA THR A 203 23.28 9.06 -2.96
C THR A 203 22.23 10.16 -2.72
N ILE A 204 22.47 11.00 -1.72
CA ILE A 204 21.70 12.24 -1.48
C ILE A 204 22.42 13.35 -2.24
N ASP A 205 21.90 13.72 -3.42
CA ASP A 205 22.56 14.68 -4.31
C ASP A 205 22.42 16.11 -3.79
N CYS A 206 21.20 16.45 -3.30
CA CYS A 206 20.87 17.78 -2.81
C CYS A 206 19.71 17.71 -1.82
N VAL A 207 19.79 18.50 -0.75
CA VAL A 207 18.66 18.74 0.18
C VAL A 207 18.10 20.13 -0.07
N HIS A 208 16.83 20.21 -0.42
CA HIS A 208 16.15 21.46 -0.76
C HIS A 208 15.47 22.11 0.43
N ARG A 209 14.73 21.32 1.22
CA ARG A 209 13.97 21.81 2.38
C ARG A 209 13.91 20.77 3.48
N VAL A 210 13.92 21.22 4.71
CA VAL A 210 13.78 20.39 5.91
C VAL A 210 12.70 21.00 6.80
N LEU A 211 11.66 20.21 7.09
CA LEU A 211 10.62 20.53 8.05
C LEU A 211 10.86 19.73 9.34
N ARG A 212 11.15 20.41 10.45
CA ARG A 212 11.31 19.82 11.78
C ARG A 212 9.97 19.81 12.50
N PHE A 213 9.74 18.82 13.36
CA PHE A 213 8.58 18.71 14.23
C PHE A 213 8.92 17.98 15.53
N LYS A 214 8.11 18.20 16.56
CA LYS A 214 8.11 17.38 17.76
C LYS A 214 7.31 16.11 17.51
N GLN A 215 7.79 14.95 18.00
CA GLN A 215 7.15 13.66 17.81
C GLN A 215 7.08 12.84 19.11
N GLU A 216 6.06 12.00 19.19
CA GLU A 216 5.79 11.12 20.34
C GLU A 216 5.06 9.86 19.85
N ALA A 217 5.16 8.74 20.59
CA ALA A 217 4.42 7.51 20.31
C ALA A 217 2.96 7.56 20.83
N TRP A 218 2.27 8.65 20.56
CA TRP A 218 0.98 9.01 21.18
C TRP A 218 -0.20 8.13 20.72
N MET A 219 -0.15 7.49 19.52
CA MET A 219 -1.20 6.57 19.06
C MET A 219 -1.04 5.17 19.63
N LYS A 220 0.16 4.81 20.10
CA LYS A 220 0.48 3.43 20.53
C LYS A 220 -0.50 2.88 21.58
N PRO A 221 -0.88 3.61 22.66
CA PRO A 221 -1.82 3.08 23.66
C PRO A 221 -3.20 2.71 23.06
N TYR A 222 -3.69 3.47 22.09
CA TYR A 222 -4.96 3.18 21.42
C TYR A 222 -4.86 1.94 20.51
N ILE A 223 -3.76 1.81 19.78
CA ILE A 223 -3.51 0.64 18.92
C ILE A 223 -3.39 -0.64 19.76
N GLU A 224 -2.69 -0.56 20.90
CA GLU A 224 -2.55 -1.69 21.84
C GLU A 224 -3.88 -2.09 22.46
N LEU A 225 -4.69 -1.11 22.91
CA LEU A 225 -6.04 -1.36 23.43
C LEU A 225 -6.89 -2.15 22.43
N ASN A 226 -7.01 -1.66 21.20
CA ASN A 226 -7.83 -2.33 20.17
C ASN A 226 -7.25 -3.68 19.76
N THR A 227 -5.93 -3.85 19.78
CA THR A 227 -5.27 -5.13 19.49
C THR A 227 -5.59 -6.15 20.56
N GLU A 228 -5.59 -5.73 21.83
CA GLU A 228 -5.93 -6.62 22.94
C GLU A 228 -7.43 -6.99 22.93
N LEU A 229 -8.31 -6.01 22.74
CA LEU A 229 -9.76 -6.27 22.59
C LEU A 229 -10.05 -7.20 21.40
N ARG A 230 -9.29 -7.09 20.31
CA ARG A 230 -9.38 -8.00 19.16
C ARG A 230 -8.95 -9.43 19.49
N LYS A 231 -7.95 -9.61 20.37
CA LYS A 231 -7.54 -10.94 20.85
C LYS A 231 -8.61 -11.59 21.71
N GLN A 232 -9.28 -10.81 22.55
CA GLN A 232 -10.34 -11.23 23.48
C GLN A 232 -11.72 -11.32 22.84
N ALA A 233 -11.89 -10.91 21.60
CA ALA A 233 -13.17 -10.87 20.90
C ALA A 233 -13.87 -12.22 20.89
N ALA A 234 -15.13 -12.25 21.33
CA ALA A 234 -15.95 -13.45 21.47
C ALA A 234 -16.46 -14.00 20.12
N ASN A 235 -16.52 -13.15 19.09
CA ASN A 235 -17.07 -13.49 17.78
C ASN A 235 -16.35 -12.74 16.65
N ASP A 236 -16.65 -13.11 15.40
CA ASP A 236 -16.02 -12.50 14.22
C ASP A 236 -16.38 -11.02 14.03
N PHE A 237 -17.61 -10.62 14.41
CA PHE A 237 -18.02 -9.22 14.32
C PHE A 237 -17.18 -8.33 15.22
N GLU A 238 -16.99 -8.69 16.49
CA GLU A 238 -16.14 -7.93 17.40
C GLU A 238 -14.69 -7.89 16.92
N ARG A 239 -14.18 -9.02 16.41
CA ARG A 239 -12.84 -9.11 15.85
C ARG A 239 -12.63 -8.16 14.69
N ASP A 240 -13.60 -8.09 13.77
CA ASP A 240 -13.55 -7.19 12.62
C ASP A 240 -13.78 -5.73 13.04
N TYR A 241 -14.64 -5.48 14.03
CA TYR A 241 -14.87 -4.15 14.58
C TYR A 241 -13.59 -3.55 15.15
N PHE A 242 -12.88 -4.24 16.05
CA PHE A 242 -11.63 -3.71 16.64
C PHE A 242 -10.50 -3.60 15.60
N LYS A 243 -10.45 -4.50 14.61
CA LYS A 243 -9.55 -4.35 13.47
C LYS A 243 -9.84 -3.06 12.69
N LEU A 244 -11.11 -2.77 12.49
CA LEU A 244 -11.53 -1.57 11.74
C LEU A 244 -11.31 -0.30 12.56
N MET A 245 -11.51 -0.33 13.89
CA MET A 245 -11.20 0.80 14.78
C MET A 245 -9.71 1.21 14.69
N ASN A 246 -8.78 0.27 14.56
CA ASN A 246 -7.38 0.58 14.33
C ASN A 246 -7.14 1.16 12.92
N ASN A 247 -7.67 0.51 11.88
CA ASN A 247 -7.32 0.88 10.50
C ASN A 247 -8.03 2.15 10.01
N ALA A 248 -9.20 2.47 10.57
CA ALA A 248 -10.01 3.60 10.13
C ALA A 248 -9.41 4.96 10.47
N VAL A 249 -8.65 5.07 11.56
CA VAL A 249 -8.06 6.35 12.01
C VAL A 249 -7.00 6.87 11.03
N PHE A 250 -6.21 5.98 10.44
CA PHE A 250 -5.21 6.34 9.44
C PHE A 250 -5.80 7.10 8.25
N GLY A 251 -6.87 6.55 7.64
CA GLY A 251 -7.53 7.18 6.49
C GLY A 251 -8.10 8.56 6.82
N LYS A 252 -8.54 8.78 8.06
CA LYS A 252 -9.13 10.04 8.51
C LYS A 252 -8.12 11.19 8.57
N THR A 253 -6.85 10.90 8.84
CA THR A 253 -5.78 11.93 8.85
C THR A 253 -5.52 12.53 7.46
N MET A 254 -5.82 11.78 6.39
CA MET A 254 -5.58 12.17 5.00
C MET A 254 -6.88 12.42 4.21
N GLU A 255 -7.99 12.67 4.90
CA GLU A 255 -9.26 12.97 4.23
C GLU A 255 -9.11 14.18 3.29
N ASN A 256 -9.41 14.00 2.00
CA ASN A 256 -9.36 15.09 1.04
C ASN A 256 -10.55 16.05 1.21
N VAL A 257 -10.37 17.01 2.12
CA VAL A 257 -11.40 17.99 2.46
C VAL A 257 -11.82 18.91 1.29
N ARG A 258 -10.95 19.03 0.26
CA ARG A 258 -11.28 19.80 -0.96
C ARG A 258 -12.37 19.14 -1.79
N ARG A 259 -12.50 17.79 -1.69
CA ARG A 259 -13.53 17.01 -2.40
C ARG A 259 -14.86 16.90 -1.67
N ARG A 260 -14.99 17.47 -0.47
CA ARG A 260 -16.28 17.50 0.24
C ARG A 260 -17.28 18.33 -0.54
N VAL A 261 -18.44 17.75 -0.84
CA VAL A 261 -19.55 18.44 -1.49
C VAL A 261 -20.31 19.32 -0.50
N ASN A 262 -20.93 20.37 -0.99
CA ASN A 262 -21.82 21.25 -0.24
C ASN A 262 -23.23 21.08 -0.80
N ILE A 263 -23.94 20.06 -0.31
CA ILE A 263 -25.32 19.77 -0.70
C ILE A 263 -26.26 20.17 0.43
N ARG A 264 -27.34 20.88 0.08
CA ARG A 264 -28.45 21.15 0.96
C ARG A 264 -29.64 20.35 0.48
N LEU A 265 -30.29 19.61 1.40
CA LEU A 265 -31.57 18.98 1.16
C LEU A 265 -32.65 19.95 1.60
N LEU A 266 -33.55 20.32 0.69
CA LEU A 266 -34.62 21.29 0.89
C LEU A 266 -35.94 20.63 0.48
N ARG A 267 -37.01 20.91 1.23
CA ARG A 267 -38.37 20.48 0.89
C ARG A 267 -39.04 21.53 0.03
N ALA A 268 -39.73 21.10 -1.03
CA ALA A 268 -40.40 22.00 -1.94
C ALA A 268 -41.56 22.74 -1.25
N ASP A 269 -42.27 22.06 -0.36
CA ASP A 269 -43.46 22.59 0.31
C ASP A 269 -43.15 23.68 1.34
N ASP A 270 -41.98 23.57 2.02
CA ASP A 270 -41.62 24.46 3.14
C ASP A 270 -40.53 25.46 2.81
N ASP A 271 -39.77 25.23 1.72
CA ASP A 271 -38.49 25.89 1.43
C ASP A 271 -38.35 26.43 -0.01
N GLU A 272 -39.46 26.73 -0.72
CA GLU A 272 -39.40 27.19 -2.13
C GLU A 272 -38.45 28.40 -2.32
N ASP A 273 -38.60 29.42 -1.47
CA ASP A 273 -37.69 30.60 -1.49
C ASP A 273 -36.23 30.25 -1.21
N ARG A 274 -35.99 29.27 -0.38
CA ARG A 274 -34.65 28.77 -0.08
C ARG A 274 -34.04 27.98 -1.26
N ILE A 275 -34.89 27.22 -1.98
CA ILE A 275 -34.46 26.51 -3.20
C ILE A 275 -34.05 27.52 -4.26
N LEU A 276 -34.94 28.52 -4.53
CA LEU A 276 -34.64 29.60 -5.47
C LEU A 276 -33.41 30.40 -5.07
N THR A 277 -33.27 30.75 -3.81
CA THR A 277 -32.04 31.40 -3.29
C THR A 277 -30.79 30.53 -3.46
N ALA A 278 -30.89 29.24 -3.25
CA ALA A 278 -29.72 28.34 -3.38
C ALA A 278 -29.30 28.13 -4.82
N VAL A 279 -30.26 28.05 -5.75
CA VAL A 279 -30.05 27.92 -7.19
C VAL A 279 -29.51 29.21 -7.82
N ALA A 280 -29.99 30.37 -7.34
CA ALA A 280 -29.55 31.68 -7.81
C ALA A 280 -28.12 32.08 -7.40
N LYS A 281 -27.47 31.32 -6.51
CA LYS A 281 -26.12 31.66 -6.05
C LYS A 281 -25.09 31.50 -7.19
N PRO A 282 -24.09 32.38 -7.29
CA PRO A 282 -22.97 32.22 -8.23
C PRO A 282 -22.16 30.93 -8.01
N THR A 283 -22.33 30.29 -6.85
CA THR A 283 -21.68 29.02 -6.48
C THR A 283 -22.48 27.80 -6.87
N TYR A 284 -23.68 27.95 -7.42
CA TYR A 284 -24.54 26.86 -7.87
C TYR A 284 -23.81 25.94 -8.88
N VAL A 285 -23.95 24.63 -8.70
CA VAL A 285 -23.38 23.60 -9.58
C VAL A 285 -24.50 22.84 -10.28
N ARG A 286 -25.40 22.26 -9.50
CA ARG A 286 -26.54 21.47 -9.97
C ARG A 286 -27.58 21.26 -8.85
N HIS A 287 -28.74 20.80 -9.24
CA HIS A 287 -29.74 20.27 -8.30
C HIS A 287 -30.14 18.86 -8.75
N VAL A 288 -30.70 18.11 -7.81
CA VAL A 288 -31.28 16.78 -8.05
C VAL A 288 -32.61 16.72 -7.33
N MET A 289 -33.66 16.42 -8.05
CA MET A 289 -34.97 16.12 -7.47
C MET A 289 -34.98 14.67 -7.03
N PHE A 290 -35.08 14.42 -5.73
CA PHE A 290 -35.14 13.07 -5.16
C PHE A 290 -36.56 12.54 -5.13
N ASP A 291 -37.51 13.43 -4.87
CA ASP A 291 -38.95 13.18 -4.90
C ASP A 291 -39.67 14.48 -5.24
N ASN A 292 -41.02 14.44 -5.34
CA ASN A 292 -41.83 15.59 -5.67
C ASN A 292 -41.63 16.77 -4.71
N ASP A 293 -41.31 16.49 -3.43
CA ASP A 293 -41.16 17.48 -2.37
C ASP A 293 -39.70 17.61 -1.86
N LEU A 294 -38.73 16.86 -2.41
CA LEU A 294 -37.35 16.84 -1.91
C LEU A 294 -36.35 17.16 -3.00
N VAL A 295 -35.63 18.26 -2.82
CA VAL A 295 -34.59 18.75 -3.75
C VAL A 295 -33.24 18.85 -3.04
N GLY A 296 -32.22 18.26 -3.65
CA GLY A 296 -30.83 18.44 -3.24
C GLY A 296 -30.16 19.50 -4.11
N VAL A 297 -29.73 20.60 -3.52
CA VAL A 297 -28.99 21.67 -4.24
C VAL A 297 -27.53 21.62 -3.88
N GLU A 298 -26.65 21.38 -4.88
CA GLU A 298 -25.21 21.38 -4.74
C GLU A 298 -24.64 22.76 -5.09
N ASN A 299 -23.88 23.31 -4.16
CA ASN A 299 -23.14 24.55 -4.36
C ASN A 299 -21.63 24.30 -4.21
N ARG A 300 -20.82 25.02 -5.01
CA ARG A 300 -19.35 24.97 -4.92
C ARG A 300 -18.89 25.55 -3.59
N LYS A 301 -17.97 24.88 -2.92
CA LYS A 301 -17.31 25.44 -1.73
C LYS A 301 -16.34 26.55 -2.13
N ILE A 302 -16.48 27.71 -1.53
CA ILE A 302 -15.58 28.87 -1.76
C ILE A 302 -14.37 28.79 -0.83
N ARG A 303 -14.56 28.26 0.38
CA ARG A 303 -13.49 28.13 1.38
C ARG A 303 -13.34 26.67 1.80
N VAL A 304 -12.10 26.23 1.91
CA VAL A 304 -11.75 24.90 2.39
C VAL A 304 -10.84 25.05 3.59
N SER A 305 -11.26 24.49 4.72
CA SER A 305 -10.42 24.41 5.92
C SER A 305 -9.56 23.15 5.84
N LEU A 306 -8.24 23.34 5.82
CA LEU A 306 -7.25 22.24 5.81
C LEU A 306 -7.00 21.75 7.25
N ASN A 307 -8.04 21.25 7.90
CA ASN A 307 -8.05 20.87 9.31
C ASN A 307 -7.78 19.38 9.56
N LYS A 308 -7.02 18.73 8.69
CA LYS A 308 -6.59 17.35 8.89
C LYS A 308 -5.09 17.28 9.14
N PRO A 309 -4.63 16.46 10.11
CA PRO A 309 -3.22 16.29 10.41
C PRO A 309 -2.56 15.37 9.37
N VAL A 310 -2.48 15.85 8.12
CA VAL A 310 -1.99 15.10 6.95
C VAL A 310 -0.56 14.56 7.13
N TYR A 311 0.23 15.22 7.96
CA TYR A 311 1.59 14.82 8.32
C TYR A 311 1.63 13.47 9.04
N ILE A 312 0.59 13.11 9.82
CA ILE A 312 0.48 11.79 10.44
C ILE A 312 0.31 10.72 9.35
N GLY A 313 -0.63 10.96 8.42
CA GLY A 313 -0.86 10.02 7.32
C GLY A 313 0.37 9.81 6.44
N MET A 314 1.13 10.89 6.15
CA MET A 314 2.40 10.79 5.43
C MET A 314 3.41 9.95 6.21
N SER A 315 3.61 10.23 7.51
CA SER A 315 4.54 9.47 8.35
C SER A 315 4.17 7.98 8.42
N VAL A 316 2.89 7.65 8.62
CA VAL A 316 2.42 6.25 8.66
C VAL A 316 2.69 5.53 7.33
N LEU A 317 2.46 6.19 6.19
CA LEU A 317 2.74 5.62 4.87
C LEU A 317 4.24 5.38 4.64
N ASP A 318 5.09 6.28 5.09
CA ASP A 318 6.53 6.15 4.91
C ASP A 318 7.13 5.13 5.88
N LEU A 319 6.73 5.17 7.17
CA LEU A 319 7.18 4.19 8.16
C LEU A 319 6.74 2.75 7.80
N SER A 320 5.54 2.58 7.24
CA SER A 320 5.10 1.26 6.76
C SER A 320 6.00 0.73 5.65
N LYS A 321 6.43 1.57 4.71
CA LYS A 321 7.40 1.17 3.68
C LYS A 321 8.78 0.90 4.27
N GLU A 322 9.19 1.69 5.25
CA GLU A 322 10.47 1.53 5.95
C GLU A 322 10.57 0.14 6.59
N LEU A 323 9.53 -0.33 7.31
CA LEU A 323 9.51 -1.68 7.87
C LEU A 323 9.65 -2.76 6.80
N MET A 324 8.88 -2.65 5.70
CA MET A 324 8.90 -3.64 4.63
C MET A 324 10.25 -3.70 3.91
N TYR A 325 10.86 -2.55 3.60
CA TYR A 325 12.19 -2.49 3.00
C TYR A 325 13.27 -2.97 3.97
N ARG A 326 13.21 -2.58 5.25
CA ARG A 326 14.15 -3.02 6.30
C ARG A 326 14.13 -4.54 6.40
N TYR A 327 12.97 -5.15 6.49
CA TYR A 327 12.84 -6.60 6.56
C TYR A 327 13.39 -7.28 5.29
N TYR A 328 13.03 -6.79 4.10
CA TYR A 328 13.50 -7.39 2.86
C TYR A 328 15.02 -7.29 2.70
N TYR A 329 15.62 -6.12 2.95
CA TYR A 329 17.04 -5.91 2.68
C TYR A 329 17.95 -6.33 3.83
N PHE A 330 17.57 -6.08 5.09
CA PHE A 330 18.44 -6.32 6.24
C PHE A 330 18.17 -7.63 6.99
N ASN A 331 17.03 -8.30 6.75
CA ASN A 331 16.78 -9.64 7.23
C ASN A 331 16.93 -10.66 6.07
N LEU A 332 16.07 -10.58 5.03
CA LEU A 332 16.07 -11.60 3.98
C LEU A 332 17.30 -11.52 3.07
N LYS A 333 17.62 -10.38 2.47
CA LYS A 333 18.78 -10.24 1.57
C LYS A 333 20.11 -10.43 2.31
N SER A 334 20.22 -10.05 3.59
CA SER A 334 21.45 -10.31 4.37
C SER A 334 21.66 -11.79 4.66
N HIS A 335 20.59 -12.57 4.82
CA HIS A 335 20.68 -14.02 5.07
C HIS A 335 20.83 -14.84 3.79
N TYR A 336 20.02 -14.53 2.77
CA TYR A 336 19.95 -15.34 1.54
C TYR A 336 20.78 -14.78 0.37
N ALA A 337 21.20 -13.51 0.42
CA ALA A 337 21.89 -12.82 -0.68
C ALA A 337 21.10 -12.92 -2.01
N GLU A 338 21.71 -13.48 -3.06
CA GLU A 338 21.08 -13.68 -4.36
C GLU A 338 20.09 -14.88 -4.40
N ARG A 339 20.06 -15.69 -3.33
CA ARG A 339 19.18 -16.85 -3.20
C ARG A 339 17.74 -16.50 -2.79
N VAL A 340 17.43 -15.21 -2.53
CA VAL A 340 16.05 -14.73 -2.34
C VAL A 340 15.64 -13.87 -3.53
N ARG A 341 14.45 -14.16 -4.07
CA ARG A 341 13.78 -13.36 -5.10
C ARG A 341 12.42 -12.91 -4.59
N LEU A 342 12.09 -11.63 -4.77
CA LEU A 342 10.74 -11.14 -4.56
C LEU A 342 9.91 -11.42 -5.81
N LEU A 343 8.92 -12.30 -5.69
CA LEU A 343 7.99 -12.56 -6.79
C LEU A 343 6.91 -11.48 -6.86
N TYR A 344 6.34 -11.14 -5.69
CA TYR A 344 5.21 -10.20 -5.61
C TYR A 344 5.18 -9.49 -4.25
N THR A 345 4.71 -8.25 -4.26
CA THR A 345 4.40 -7.50 -3.03
C THR A 345 3.08 -6.73 -3.16
N ASP A 346 2.36 -6.61 -2.07
CA ASP A 346 1.14 -5.78 -1.99
C ASP A 346 1.01 -5.10 -0.63
N THR A 347 1.69 -3.98 -0.47
CA THR A 347 1.67 -3.10 0.71
C THR A 347 2.33 -3.72 1.96
N ASP A 348 1.73 -4.74 2.54
CA ASP A 348 2.06 -5.43 3.77
C ASP A 348 2.50 -6.89 3.57
N SER A 349 2.49 -7.35 2.34
CA SER A 349 2.81 -8.74 2.03
C SER A 349 3.95 -8.89 1.03
N LEU A 350 4.69 -10.00 1.18
CA LEU A 350 5.77 -10.44 0.30
C LEU A 350 5.52 -11.89 -0.11
N ILE A 351 5.55 -12.17 -1.41
CA ILE A 351 5.63 -13.54 -1.92
C ILE A 351 7.04 -13.73 -2.46
N LEU A 352 7.75 -14.68 -1.88
CA LEU A 352 9.18 -14.89 -2.02
C LEU A 352 9.46 -16.26 -2.63
N GLN A 353 10.52 -16.35 -3.42
CA GLN A 353 11.18 -17.60 -3.74
C GLN A 353 12.54 -17.61 -3.05
N LEU A 354 12.78 -18.65 -2.24
CA LEU A 354 13.94 -18.81 -1.39
C LEU A 354 14.66 -20.10 -1.79
N GLU A 355 15.97 -20.01 -2.02
CA GLU A 355 16.82 -21.17 -2.25
C GLU A 355 17.59 -21.46 -0.97
N THR A 356 17.24 -22.57 -0.33
CA THR A 356 17.83 -23.03 0.93
C THR A 356 17.58 -24.53 1.12
N ASP A 357 18.39 -25.16 1.95
CA ASP A 357 18.23 -26.58 2.30
C ASP A 357 16.98 -26.83 3.16
N ASP A 358 16.69 -25.91 4.10
CA ASP A 358 15.53 -26.00 4.99
C ASP A 358 15.02 -24.61 5.46
N LEU A 359 13.92 -24.17 4.87
CA LEU A 359 13.27 -22.91 5.23
C LEU A 359 12.85 -22.86 6.71
N TYR A 360 12.40 -23.98 7.27
CA TYR A 360 11.94 -24.00 8.65
C TYR A 360 13.09 -23.88 9.66
N ALA A 361 14.25 -24.44 9.34
CA ALA A 361 15.46 -24.24 10.11
C ALA A 361 15.94 -22.77 10.08
N ASP A 362 15.85 -22.14 8.91
CA ASP A 362 16.20 -20.72 8.76
C ASP A 362 15.25 -19.83 9.58
N MET A 363 13.93 -20.07 9.49
CA MET A 363 12.94 -19.33 10.29
C MET A 363 13.12 -19.51 11.80
N MET A 364 13.56 -20.70 12.24
CA MET A 364 13.84 -20.96 13.64
C MET A 364 14.99 -20.08 14.17
N SER A 365 15.98 -19.77 13.35
CA SER A 365 17.11 -18.91 13.74
C SER A 365 16.72 -17.45 13.99
N ASP A 366 15.58 -16.97 13.42
CA ASP A 366 15.06 -15.59 13.58
C ASP A 366 13.57 -15.62 13.98
N LEU A 367 13.18 -16.53 14.88
CA LEU A 367 11.78 -16.76 15.25
C LEU A 367 11.09 -15.50 15.81
N ASP A 368 11.85 -14.56 16.37
CA ASP A 368 11.30 -13.29 16.85
C ASP A 368 10.73 -12.42 15.73
N ALA A 369 11.19 -12.56 14.50
CA ALA A 369 10.64 -11.82 13.36
C ALA A 369 9.23 -12.29 12.97
N TYR A 370 8.83 -13.52 13.36
CA TYR A 370 7.63 -14.17 12.84
C TYR A 370 6.51 -14.32 13.88
N ASP A 371 5.27 -14.28 13.39
CA ASP A 371 4.06 -14.76 14.07
C ASP A 371 3.67 -16.13 13.50
N THR A 372 4.05 -17.18 14.19
CA THR A 372 3.78 -18.57 13.79
C THR A 372 2.60 -19.20 14.54
N SER A 373 1.74 -18.37 15.11
CA SER A 373 0.59 -18.83 15.92
C SER A 373 -0.51 -19.51 15.10
N ASN A 374 -0.44 -19.46 13.78
CA ASN A 374 -1.35 -20.14 12.86
C ASN A 374 -0.79 -21.46 12.30
N TYR A 375 0.44 -21.84 12.69
CA TYR A 375 1.00 -23.16 12.36
C TYR A 375 0.26 -24.27 13.11
N PRO A 376 0.24 -25.51 12.61
CA PRO A 376 -0.24 -26.66 13.37
C PRO A 376 0.48 -26.75 14.72
N THR A 377 -0.23 -27.18 15.78
CA THR A 377 0.31 -27.20 17.13
C THR A 377 1.46 -28.19 17.34
N ASP A 378 1.58 -29.17 16.47
CA ASP A 378 2.66 -30.16 16.40
C ASP A 378 3.84 -29.72 15.51
N HIS A 379 3.72 -28.58 14.84
CA HIS A 379 4.80 -28.06 14.00
C HIS A 379 5.94 -27.46 14.85
N PRO A 380 7.22 -27.72 14.53
CA PRO A 380 8.37 -27.22 15.32
C PRO A 380 8.41 -25.71 15.53
N LEU A 381 7.89 -24.93 14.56
CA LEU A 381 7.84 -23.46 14.62
C LEU A 381 6.61 -22.93 15.38
N TYR A 382 5.66 -23.77 15.81
CA TYR A 382 4.45 -23.27 16.48
C TYR A 382 4.78 -22.47 17.74
N SER A 383 4.30 -21.22 17.79
CA SER A 383 4.48 -20.34 18.95
C SER A 383 3.34 -19.33 19.08
N GLN A 384 2.88 -19.09 20.30
CA GLN A 384 1.89 -18.05 20.62
C GLN A 384 2.52 -16.70 21.01
N VAL A 385 3.86 -16.62 21.14
CA VAL A 385 4.59 -15.46 21.67
C VAL A 385 4.32 -14.19 20.87
N ASN A 386 4.33 -14.27 19.53
CA ASN A 386 4.12 -13.14 18.64
C ASN A 386 2.71 -13.07 18.06
N LYS A 387 1.74 -13.80 18.61
CA LYS A 387 0.37 -13.86 18.11
C LYS A 387 -0.25 -12.48 17.96
N LYS A 388 -0.58 -12.10 16.71
CA LYS A 388 -1.17 -10.80 16.34
C LYS A 388 -0.34 -9.58 16.79
N LYS A 389 0.93 -9.74 17.11
CA LYS A 389 1.81 -8.64 17.45
C LYS A 389 2.08 -7.80 16.19
N VAL A 390 1.81 -6.50 16.26
CA VAL A 390 1.93 -5.61 15.11
C VAL A 390 3.36 -5.58 14.57
N GLY A 391 3.52 -5.57 13.24
CA GLY A 391 4.81 -5.53 12.56
C GLY A 391 5.60 -6.84 12.51
N LYS A 392 5.10 -7.95 13.12
CA LYS A 392 5.68 -9.28 12.94
C LYS A 392 5.14 -9.92 11.66
N PHE A 393 5.98 -10.71 10.99
CA PHE A 393 5.63 -11.35 9.73
C PHE A 393 4.96 -12.70 9.97
N LYS A 394 3.80 -12.86 9.40
CA LYS A 394 3.00 -14.06 9.49
C LYS A 394 3.04 -14.81 8.16
N ASP A 395 3.28 -16.11 8.19
CA ASP A 395 3.07 -16.97 7.03
C ASP A 395 1.57 -17.15 6.80
N GLU A 396 1.06 -16.62 5.70
CA GLU A 396 -0.37 -16.67 5.35
C GLU A 396 -0.87 -18.10 5.10
N LEU A 397 0.03 -19.02 4.75
CA LEU A 397 -0.32 -20.42 4.53
C LEU A 397 -0.17 -21.31 5.80
N GLY A 398 0.34 -20.73 6.90
CA GLY A 398 0.43 -21.45 8.19
C GLY A 398 1.29 -22.70 8.12
N GLY A 399 2.43 -22.64 7.45
CA GLY A 399 3.35 -23.76 7.27
C GLY A 399 2.98 -24.74 6.15
N LYS A 400 1.91 -24.50 5.40
CA LYS A 400 1.56 -25.30 4.23
C LYS A 400 2.39 -24.93 3.03
N MET A 401 2.79 -25.94 2.25
CA MET A 401 3.66 -25.73 1.09
C MET A 401 2.94 -25.10 -0.10
N MET A 402 3.49 -23.98 -0.60
CA MET A 402 3.15 -23.44 -1.92
C MET A 402 4.04 -24.10 -2.96
N SER A 403 3.44 -24.71 -3.99
CA SER A 403 4.19 -25.36 -5.07
C SER A 403 4.45 -24.47 -6.27
N GLU A 404 3.53 -23.57 -6.57
CA GLU A 404 3.60 -22.70 -7.74
C GLU A 404 2.91 -21.36 -7.49
N PHE A 405 3.48 -20.29 -8.04
CA PHE A 405 2.94 -18.93 -8.01
C PHE A 405 3.01 -18.30 -9.40
N VAL A 406 1.92 -17.64 -9.83
CA VAL A 406 1.84 -16.90 -11.10
C VAL A 406 1.21 -15.54 -10.86
N ALA A 407 1.90 -14.46 -11.25
CA ALA A 407 1.37 -13.10 -11.22
C ALA A 407 1.33 -12.49 -12.62
N LEU A 408 0.20 -11.89 -12.97
CA LEU A 408 0.04 -11.15 -14.23
C LEU A 408 0.36 -9.67 -14.06
N ARG A 409 -0.06 -9.08 -12.94
CA ARG A 409 0.18 -7.68 -12.55
C ARG A 409 -0.22 -7.45 -11.10
N SER A 410 -0.05 -6.21 -10.62
CA SER A 410 -0.54 -5.79 -9.30
C SER A 410 -1.99 -6.22 -9.06
N LYS A 411 -2.25 -6.93 -7.96
CA LYS A 411 -3.55 -7.47 -7.51
C LYS A 411 -4.21 -8.46 -8.50
N MET A 412 -3.38 -9.15 -9.30
CA MET A 412 -3.81 -10.18 -10.23
C MET A 412 -2.79 -11.33 -10.26
N TYR A 413 -3.02 -12.32 -9.40
CA TYR A 413 -2.13 -13.47 -9.21
C TYR A 413 -2.89 -14.71 -8.76
N SER A 414 -2.27 -15.88 -8.88
CA SER A 414 -2.74 -17.15 -8.34
C SER A 414 -1.57 -17.95 -7.77
N TYR A 415 -1.85 -18.74 -6.76
CA TYR A 415 -0.91 -19.72 -6.23
C TYR A 415 -1.59 -21.07 -6.01
N ASN A 416 -0.79 -22.12 -5.98
CA ASN A 416 -1.22 -23.51 -5.77
C ASN A 416 -0.22 -24.22 -4.85
N GLY A 417 -0.67 -25.28 -4.21
CA GLY A 417 0.10 -26.10 -3.29
C GLY A 417 -0.85 -26.95 -2.44
N GLU A 418 -0.57 -27.09 -1.15
CA GLU A 418 -1.52 -27.69 -0.19
C GLU A 418 -2.78 -26.82 -0.06
N GLU A 419 -2.62 -25.51 -0.20
CA GLU A 419 -3.74 -24.58 -0.40
C GLU A 419 -3.59 -23.84 -1.75
N SER A 420 -4.73 -23.41 -2.29
CA SER A 420 -4.77 -22.61 -3.52
C SER A 420 -5.50 -21.29 -3.28
N GLY A 421 -5.03 -20.26 -3.94
CA GLY A 421 -5.67 -18.95 -3.87
C GLY A 421 -5.49 -18.14 -5.13
N GLN A 422 -6.44 -17.24 -5.39
CA GLN A 422 -6.38 -16.36 -6.55
C GLN A 422 -6.90 -14.96 -6.22
N ARG A 423 -6.34 -13.97 -6.90
CA ARG A 423 -6.76 -12.57 -6.86
C ARG A 423 -6.86 -12.03 -8.28
N ALA A 424 -7.95 -11.34 -8.57
CA ALA A 424 -8.15 -10.62 -9.83
C ALA A 424 -8.94 -9.33 -9.55
N LYS A 425 -8.23 -8.23 -9.23
CA LYS A 425 -8.86 -6.95 -8.93
C LYS A 425 -9.72 -6.46 -10.09
N GLY A 426 -10.96 -6.08 -9.79
CA GLY A 426 -11.94 -5.61 -10.77
C GLY A 426 -12.78 -6.72 -11.40
N VAL A 427 -12.49 -7.97 -11.08
CA VAL A 427 -13.26 -9.15 -11.47
C VAL A 427 -14.17 -9.59 -10.33
N LYS A 428 -15.41 -9.93 -10.62
CA LYS A 428 -16.34 -10.42 -9.60
C LYS A 428 -15.89 -11.75 -9.00
N ARG A 429 -16.14 -11.92 -7.69
CA ARG A 429 -15.76 -13.16 -6.99
C ARG A 429 -16.40 -14.41 -7.60
N SER A 430 -17.64 -14.32 -8.14
CA SER A 430 -18.32 -15.42 -8.82
C SER A 430 -17.60 -15.87 -10.10
N VAL A 431 -16.88 -14.97 -10.77
CA VAL A 431 -16.03 -15.28 -11.94
C VAL A 431 -14.66 -15.76 -11.47
N THR A 432 -14.02 -15.04 -10.54
CA THR A 432 -12.67 -15.36 -10.03
C THR A 432 -12.62 -16.78 -9.45
N LYS A 433 -13.67 -17.22 -8.75
CA LYS A 433 -13.75 -18.59 -8.18
C LYS A 433 -13.69 -19.72 -9.23
N LYS A 434 -13.93 -19.42 -10.51
CA LYS A 434 -13.85 -20.38 -11.60
C LYS A 434 -12.45 -20.53 -12.19
N PHE A 435 -11.54 -19.58 -11.84
CA PHE A 435 -10.17 -19.62 -12.33
C PHE A 435 -9.33 -20.61 -11.52
N THR A 436 -8.38 -21.18 -12.21
CA THR A 436 -7.31 -22.01 -11.65
C THR A 436 -5.97 -21.37 -11.93
N ILE A 437 -4.89 -21.83 -11.32
CA ILE A 437 -3.55 -21.32 -11.62
C ILE A 437 -3.20 -21.51 -13.10
N ARG A 438 -3.74 -22.56 -13.75
CA ARG A 438 -3.53 -22.83 -15.18
C ARG A 438 -4.08 -21.72 -16.08
N ASP A 439 -5.16 -21.06 -15.68
CA ASP A 439 -5.71 -19.94 -16.44
C ASP A 439 -4.77 -18.72 -16.39
N TYR A 440 -4.11 -18.49 -15.25
CA TYR A 440 -3.08 -17.45 -15.11
C TYR A 440 -1.81 -17.82 -15.87
N GLU A 441 -1.37 -19.08 -15.77
CA GLU A 441 -0.20 -19.59 -16.49
C GLU A 441 -0.39 -19.46 -18.01
N ARG A 442 -1.54 -19.92 -18.55
CA ARG A 442 -1.87 -19.77 -19.97
C ARG A 442 -1.93 -18.31 -20.40
N CYS A 443 -2.56 -17.45 -19.58
CA CYS A 443 -2.61 -16.03 -19.86
C CYS A 443 -1.18 -15.44 -19.99
N LEU A 444 -0.26 -15.88 -19.14
CA LEU A 444 1.13 -15.42 -19.13
C LEU A 444 1.90 -15.98 -20.34
N THR A 445 1.88 -17.30 -20.55
CA THR A 445 2.71 -18.01 -21.53
C THR A 445 2.20 -17.86 -22.95
N GLU A 446 0.86 -17.95 -23.16
CA GLU A 446 0.23 -17.84 -24.48
C GLU A 446 -0.06 -16.37 -24.87
N ARG A 447 0.22 -15.41 -23.98
CA ARG A 447 -0.01 -13.96 -24.18
C ARG A 447 -1.46 -13.63 -24.55
N ARG A 448 -2.43 -14.33 -23.95
CA ARG A 448 -3.86 -14.20 -24.24
C ARG A 448 -4.62 -13.53 -23.11
N THR A 449 -5.59 -12.71 -23.45
CA THR A 449 -6.57 -12.19 -22.48
C THR A 449 -7.74 -13.15 -22.37
N SER A 450 -8.37 -13.15 -21.19
CA SER A 450 -9.70 -13.74 -21.01
C SER A 450 -10.72 -12.66 -20.68
N ALA A 451 -11.94 -12.81 -21.18
CA ALA A 451 -13.04 -11.90 -20.92
C ALA A 451 -14.27 -12.68 -20.45
N HIS A 452 -14.99 -12.15 -19.49
CA HIS A 452 -16.17 -12.79 -18.90
C HIS A 452 -17.30 -11.79 -18.69
N PRO A 453 -18.57 -12.22 -18.84
CA PRO A 453 -19.71 -11.40 -18.48
C PRO A 453 -19.79 -11.23 -16.96
N MET A 454 -20.07 -10.01 -16.53
CA MET A 454 -20.17 -9.64 -15.11
C MET A 454 -21.39 -8.76 -14.91
N THR A 455 -22.37 -9.25 -14.16
CA THR A 455 -23.56 -8.47 -13.80
C THR A 455 -23.25 -7.60 -12.58
N ALA A 456 -23.46 -6.29 -12.66
CA ALA A 456 -23.26 -5.34 -11.59
C ALA A 456 -24.57 -4.62 -11.24
N LEU A 457 -24.77 -4.30 -9.97
CA LEU A 457 -25.73 -3.32 -9.55
C LEU A 457 -25.21 -1.92 -9.91
N ARG A 458 -26.03 -1.14 -10.57
CA ARG A 458 -25.78 0.24 -10.96
C ARG A 458 -26.87 1.13 -10.38
N SER A 459 -26.55 2.39 -10.22
CA SER A 459 -27.52 3.43 -9.89
C SER A 459 -27.33 4.60 -10.85
N HIS A 460 -28.43 5.05 -11.44
CA HIS A 460 -28.49 6.27 -12.22
C HIS A 460 -29.79 6.98 -11.84
N ASP A 461 -29.73 8.28 -11.54
CA ASP A 461 -30.84 9.10 -11.06
C ASP A 461 -31.65 8.40 -9.96
N HIS A 462 -30.94 7.86 -8.95
CA HIS A 462 -31.48 7.11 -7.80
C HIS A 462 -32.27 5.84 -8.14
N ARG A 463 -32.33 5.43 -9.40
CA ARG A 463 -32.89 4.14 -9.81
C ARG A 463 -31.82 3.08 -9.82
N ILE A 464 -32.07 1.98 -9.11
CA ILE A 464 -31.15 0.84 -9.06
C ILE A 464 -31.55 -0.13 -10.16
N PHE A 465 -30.55 -0.56 -10.94
CA PHE A 465 -30.72 -1.56 -12.00
C PHE A 465 -29.52 -2.51 -12.07
N THR A 466 -29.69 -3.62 -12.76
CA THR A 466 -28.59 -4.56 -13.06
C THR A 466 -28.10 -4.34 -14.49
N GLU A 467 -26.80 -4.31 -14.64
CA GLU A 467 -26.12 -4.24 -15.93
C GLU A 467 -25.15 -5.41 -16.08
N THR A 468 -25.22 -6.12 -17.21
CA THR A 468 -24.26 -7.17 -17.53
C THR A 468 -23.28 -6.68 -18.61
N VAL A 469 -22.00 -6.58 -18.23
CA VAL A 469 -20.94 -6.10 -19.12
C VAL A 469 -19.88 -7.18 -19.25
N THR A 470 -19.45 -7.48 -20.47
CA THR A 470 -18.28 -8.32 -20.70
C THR A 470 -17.00 -7.51 -20.48
N LYS A 471 -16.17 -7.95 -19.55
CA LYS A 471 -14.90 -7.29 -19.19
C LYS A 471 -13.73 -8.25 -19.29
N THR A 472 -12.57 -7.71 -19.67
CA THR A 472 -11.30 -8.41 -19.51
C THR A 472 -11.11 -8.83 -18.06
N SER A 473 -10.97 -10.12 -17.82
CA SER A 473 -10.80 -10.71 -16.50
C SER A 473 -9.35 -11.03 -16.18
N LEU A 474 -8.59 -11.58 -17.14
CA LEU A 474 -7.16 -11.78 -17.03
C LEU A 474 -6.45 -11.13 -18.22
N SER A 475 -5.29 -10.54 -17.95
CA SER A 475 -4.44 -9.91 -18.98
C SER A 475 -2.98 -10.00 -18.54
N PRO A 476 -2.06 -10.40 -19.42
CA PRO A 476 -0.63 -10.48 -19.14
C PRO A 476 0.06 -9.11 -19.18
N PHE A 477 -0.65 -8.05 -19.55
CA PHE A 477 -0.10 -6.71 -19.64
C PHE A 477 0.05 -6.09 -18.24
N ASP A 478 1.26 -5.64 -17.93
CA ASP A 478 1.57 -4.78 -16.78
C ASP A 478 2.45 -3.62 -17.25
N SER A 479 2.30 -2.46 -16.65
CA SER A 479 3.12 -1.27 -16.95
C SER A 479 3.85 -0.73 -15.72
N LYS A 480 3.89 -1.46 -14.60
CA LYS A 480 4.66 -1.03 -13.42
C LYS A 480 6.12 -1.44 -13.46
N ARG A 481 6.45 -2.39 -14.32
CA ARG A 481 7.81 -2.92 -14.50
C ARG A 481 8.11 -3.06 -15.99
N TYR A 482 9.37 -2.98 -16.35
CA TYR A 482 9.84 -3.32 -17.69
C TYR A 482 9.88 -4.84 -17.83
N ILE A 483 8.99 -5.43 -18.60
CA ILE A 483 8.89 -6.89 -18.79
C ILE A 483 9.90 -7.33 -19.82
N GLN A 484 10.71 -8.34 -19.49
CA GLN A 484 11.70 -8.89 -20.39
C GLN A 484 11.09 -9.78 -21.48
N PRO A 485 11.83 -10.17 -22.53
CA PRO A 485 11.31 -10.97 -23.66
C PRO A 485 10.73 -12.31 -23.26
N ASP A 486 11.18 -12.91 -22.16
CA ASP A 486 10.64 -14.17 -21.60
C ASP A 486 9.23 -14.02 -21.04
N GLY A 487 8.73 -12.78 -20.86
CA GLY A 487 7.43 -12.48 -20.30
C GLY A 487 7.29 -12.74 -18.81
N VAL A 488 8.32 -13.24 -18.15
CA VAL A 488 8.34 -13.64 -16.73
C VAL A 488 9.21 -12.72 -15.89
N SER A 489 10.45 -12.54 -16.32
CA SER A 489 11.42 -11.68 -15.65
C SER A 489 11.12 -10.21 -15.91
N THR A 490 11.38 -9.36 -14.92
CA THR A 490 11.16 -7.92 -15.06
C THR A 490 12.36 -7.13 -14.55
N LEU A 491 12.51 -5.91 -15.07
CA LEU A 491 13.43 -4.91 -14.55
C LEU A 491 12.66 -3.71 -14.01
N ALA A 492 13.20 -3.05 -13.02
CA ALA A 492 12.70 -1.74 -12.60
C ALA A 492 13.04 -0.71 -13.67
N TYR A 493 12.15 0.23 -13.95
CA TYR A 493 12.47 1.33 -14.86
C TYR A 493 13.70 2.10 -14.36
N GLY A 494 14.58 2.50 -15.28
CA GLY A 494 15.86 3.10 -14.98
C GLY A 494 16.98 2.10 -14.64
N HIS A 495 16.72 0.80 -14.72
CA HIS A 495 17.77 -0.21 -14.55
C HIS A 495 18.78 -0.12 -15.70
N ARG A 496 20.11 -0.19 -15.36
CA ARG A 496 21.23 -0.06 -16.31
C ARG A 496 21.19 -1.02 -17.50
N ARG A 497 20.49 -2.16 -17.40
CA ARG A 497 20.30 -3.11 -18.49
C ARG A 497 19.20 -2.74 -19.47
N ILE A 498 18.41 -1.71 -19.18
CA ILE A 498 17.41 -1.20 -20.11
C ILE A 498 18.12 -0.22 -21.04
N GLU A 499 18.23 -0.59 -22.32
CA GLU A 499 18.83 0.28 -23.31
C GLU A 499 18.02 1.59 -23.39
N PRO A 500 18.69 2.75 -23.37
CA PRO A 500 18.01 4.01 -23.59
C PRO A 500 17.34 3.96 -24.96
N SER A 501 16.01 3.97 -25.03
CA SER A 501 15.33 4.32 -26.27
C SER A 501 15.79 5.74 -26.64
N HIS A 502 16.15 6.02 -27.90
CA HIS A 502 16.68 7.29 -28.40
C HIS A 502 15.80 8.53 -28.15
N ALA A 503 14.83 8.48 -27.26
CA ALA A 503 13.80 9.49 -26.97
C ALA A 503 13.92 10.17 -25.60
N LEU A 504 14.99 9.93 -24.84
CA LEU A 504 15.23 10.57 -23.54
C LEU A 504 16.60 11.27 -23.51
N GLN A 505 16.89 12.08 -24.52
CA GLN A 505 17.88 13.15 -24.47
C GLN A 505 17.22 14.49 -24.22
#